data_ba0fc246938be58f89639c92ac85a30a
#
_entry.id   ba0fc246938be58f89639c92ac85a30a
#
_cell.length_a   1.000
_cell.length_b   1.000
_cell.length_c   1.000
_cell.angle_alpha   90.00
_cell.angle_beta   90.00
_cell.angle_gamma   90.00
#
_symmetry.space_group_name_H-M   'P 1'
#
loop_
_entity.id
_entity.type
_entity.pdbx_description
1 polymer ?
#
loop_
_entity_poly.entity_id
_entity_poly.type
_entity_poly.pdbx_seq_one_letter_code
_entity_poly.pdbx_strand_id
1 'polypeptide(L)'
;MGETRPTSFYFLAIFFGAYVLFLYGPMIAIFVLSFQGPHGGLTFPMNGFSFHWFSKLFAGNGVVDIGSAFRRSLSLGLVVMVLTVVISVSAGLAFRKRFWGAALLFYVAIASLIVPSIVTSLGIALEFRVADDVLHKTLFPHWNTGMGLFTSGLGAHLSWTLPFGLLIMFAIFNRFDARLEEAARDLGATPWQCFRHVILPIILPSVIGIGLFGFTLSWDELARSSQAIGPVNTLPLELQGLTTTVTNPDIYALGTMISAISFVVIGIALSLIVILQKRRSRLGSDAGKGV
;
A
#
# COMPACT_ATOMS: atom_id res chain seq x y z
N MET A 1 -28.07 -21.25 -28.28
CA MET A 1 -29.20 -21.25 -27.35
C MET A 1 -28.77 -20.44 -26.14
N GLY A 2 -29.32 -19.25 -25.95
CA GLY A 2 -28.99 -18.42 -24.77
C GLY A 2 -29.69 -19.00 -23.55
N GLU A 3 -28.95 -19.47 -22.59
CA GLU A 3 -29.49 -19.88 -21.29
C GLU A 3 -30.25 -18.70 -20.68
N THR A 4 -31.55 -18.83 -20.50
CA THR A 4 -32.35 -17.83 -19.78
C THR A 4 -31.95 -17.88 -18.31
N ARG A 5 -31.34 -16.81 -17.83
CA ARG A 5 -30.90 -16.72 -16.43
C ARG A 5 -32.15 -16.78 -15.52
N PRO A 6 -32.05 -17.46 -14.36
CA PRO A 6 -33.18 -17.59 -13.44
C PRO A 6 -33.52 -16.21 -12.82
N THR A 7 -34.78 -16.02 -12.42
CA THR A 7 -35.30 -14.77 -11.85
C THR A 7 -34.47 -14.32 -10.61
N SER A 8 -33.96 -15.28 -9.83
CA SER A 8 -33.07 -15.03 -8.70
C SER A 8 -31.79 -14.32 -9.10
N PHE A 9 -31.28 -14.55 -10.31
CA PHE A 9 -30.10 -13.83 -10.82
C PHE A 9 -30.36 -12.32 -10.95
N TYR A 10 -31.52 -11.93 -11.49
CA TYR A 10 -31.85 -10.51 -11.67
C TYR A 10 -32.07 -9.82 -10.33
N PHE A 11 -32.72 -10.51 -9.37
CA PHE A 11 -32.87 -9.99 -8.01
C PHE A 11 -31.52 -9.75 -7.34
N LEU A 12 -30.60 -10.74 -7.41
CA LEU A 12 -29.24 -10.60 -6.87
C LEU A 12 -28.43 -9.53 -7.59
N ALA A 13 -28.57 -9.39 -8.90
CA ALA A 13 -27.89 -8.36 -9.68
C ALA A 13 -28.35 -6.94 -9.30
N ILE A 14 -29.66 -6.74 -9.09
CA ILE A 14 -30.22 -5.46 -8.63
C ILE A 14 -29.73 -5.15 -7.21
N PHE A 15 -29.79 -6.13 -6.31
CA PHE A 15 -29.29 -5.98 -4.94
C PHE A 15 -27.81 -5.63 -4.92
N PHE A 16 -26.99 -6.35 -5.71
CA PHE A 16 -25.57 -6.07 -5.86
C PHE A 16 -25.31 -4.67 -6.43
N GLY A 17 -26.07 -4.27 -7.46
CA GLY A 17 -25.97 -2.92 -8.04
C GLY A 17 -26.31 -1.82 -7.03
N ALA A 18 -27.38 -2.00 -6.25
CA ALA A 18 -27.75 -1.10 -5.17
C ALA A 18 -26.67 -1.03 -4.07
N TYR A 19 -26.10 -2.18 -3.70
CA TYR A 19 -25.01 -2.25 -2.74
C TYR A 19 -23.75 -1.53 -3.23
N VAL A 20 -23.37 -1.73 -4.49
CA VAL A 20 -22.25 -1.02 -5.11
C VAL A 20 -22.48 0.49 -5.11
N LEU A 21 -23.70 0.92 -5.50
CA LEU A 21 -24.08 2.34 -5.49
C LEU A 21 -24.03 2.94 -4.07
N PHE A 22 -24.47 2.19 -3.07
CA PHE A 22 -24.41 2.60 -1.68
C PHE A 22 -22.95 2.79 -1.19
N LEU A 23 -22.06 1.85 -1.54
CA LEU A 23 -20.64 1.92 -1.15
C LEU A 23 -19.88 3.04 -1.88
N TYR A 24 -20.06 3.15 -3.19
CA TYR A 24 -19.26 4.08 -4.00
C TYR A 24 -19.96 5.42 -4.25
N GLY A 25 -21.26 5.51 -3.99
CA GLY A 25 -22.02 6.75 -4.15
C GLY A 25 -21.42 7.95 -3.42
N PRO A 26 -21.06 7.85 -2.14
CA PRO A 26 -20.39 8.92 -1.41
C PRO A 26 -19.04 9.32 -2.03
N MET A 27 -18.24 8.36 -2.53
CA MET A 27 -16.99 8.66 -3.22
C MET A 27 -17.21 9.41 -4.52
N ILE A 28 -18.24 9.03 -5.29
CA ILE A 28 -18.62 9.74 -6.51
C ILE A 28 -19.08 11.16 -6.16
N ALA A 29 -19.84 11.34 -5.09
CA ALA A 29 -20.27 12.66 -4.63
C ALA A 29 -19.08 13.55 -4.25
N ILE A 30 -18.10 13.02 -3.51
CA ILE A 30 -16.83 13.71 -3.17
C ILE A 30 -16.09 14.09 -4.44
N PHE A 31 -15.94 13.15 -5.38
CA PHE A 31 -15.29 13.41 -6.67
C PHE A 31 -15.99 14.52 -7.45
N VAL A 32 -17.31 14.51 -7.56
CA VAL A 32 -18.06 15.56 -8.25
C VAL A 32 -17.92 16.90 -7.54
N LEU A 33 -18.09 16.93 -6.21
CA LEU A 33 -17.99 18.14 -5.40
C LEU A 33 -16.56 18.71 -5.31
N SER A 34 -15.53 17.93 -5.64
CA SER A 34 -14.15 18.44 -5.74
C SER A 34 -13.97 19.49 -6.84
N PHE A 35 -14.87 19.49 -7.83
CA PHE A 35 -14.92 20.49 -8.90
C PHE A 35 -15.91 21.63 -8.64
N GLN A 36 -16.35 21.79 -7.41
CA GLN A 36 -17.24 22.88 -6.99
C GLN A 36 -16.67 24.24 -7.34
N GLY A 37 -17.54 25.19 -7.70
CA GLY A 37 -17.14 26.58 -7.97
C GLY A 37 -16.55 27.27 -6.72
N PRO A 38 -15.82 28.40 -6.90
CA PRO A 38 -15.13 29.10 -5.81
C PRO A 38 -16.03 29.56 -4.66
N HIS A 39 -17.30 29.81 -4.94
CA HIS A 39 -18.30 30.23 -3.96
C HIS A 39 -19.25 29.10 -3.53
N GLY A 40 -18.94 27.85 -3.91
CA GLY A 40 -19.76 26.69 -3.55
C GLY A 40 -19.44 26.15 -2.17
N GLY A 41 -20.44 25.47 -1.57
CA GLY A 41 -20.33 24.81 -0.27
C GLY A 41 -19.95 23.33 -0.37
N LEU A 42 -20.09 22.63 0.75
CA LEU A 42 -19.78 21.18 0.87
C LEU A 42 -20.90 20.26 0.35
N THR A 43 -22.02 20.83 -0.13
CA THR A 43 -23.20 20.05 -0.52
C THR A 43 -23.70 20.44 -1.91
N PHE A 44 -24.58 19.61 -2.47
CA PHE A 44 -25.35 19.95 -3.67
C PHE A 44 -26.43 21.01 -3.35
N PRO A 45 -26.79 21.86 -4.35
CA PRO A 45 -26.34 21.87 -5.74
C PRO A 45 -24.95 22.51 -5.92
N MET A 46 -24.27 22.12 -7.02
CA MET A 46 -23.00 22.74 -7.40
C MET A 46 -23.20 24.18 -7.87
N ASN A 47 -22.35 25.09 -7.42
CA ASN A 47 -22.29 26.49 -7.85
C ASN A 47 -21.20 26.71 -8.92
N GLY A 48 -21.38 26.08 -10.07
CA GLY A 48 -20.42 26.10 -11.16
C GLY A 48 -19.38 24.96 -11.10
N PHE A 49 -18.58 24.86 -12.18
CA PHE A 49 -17.49 23.87 -12.29
C PHE A 49 -16.15 24.60 -12.32
N SER A 50 -15.21 24.21 -11.46
CA SER A 50 -13.91 24.87 -11.36
C SER A 50 -12.83 23.92 -10.83
N PHE A 51 -11.57 24.17 -11.21
CA PHE A 51 -10.38 23.57 -10.62
C PHE A 51 -9.79 24.44 -9.49
N HIS A 52 -10.52 25.44 -9.01
CA HIS A 52 -10.07 26.38 -7.99
C HIS A 52 -9.51 25.69 -6.75
N TRP A 53 -10.20 24.69 -6.24
CA TRP A 53 -9.82 23.98 -5.01
C TRP A 53 -8.55 23.16 -5.18
N PHE A 54 -8.33 22.56 -6.36
CA PHE A 54 -7.08 21.87 -6.66
C PHE A 54 -5.90 22.85 -6.76
N SER A 55 -6.07 23.99 -7.43
CA SER A 55 -5.01 25.01 -7.52
C SER A 55 -4.68 25.61 -6.15
N LYS A 56 -5.69 25.81 -5.31
CA LYS A 56 -5.54 26.32 -3.94
C LYS A 56 -4.73 25.40 -3.06
N LEU A 57 -4.93 24.06 -3.16
CA LEU A 57 -4.14 23.06 -2.42
C LEU A 57 -2.63 23.18 -2.67
N PHE A 58 -2.23 23.53 -3.90
CA PHE A 58 -0.82 23.66 -4.27
C PHE A 58 -0.26 25.07 -4.15
N ALA A 59 -1.11 26.07 -3.99
CA ALA A 59 -0.68 27.48 -3.90
C ALA A 59 0.03 27.85 -2.58
N GLY A 60 0.03 26.94 -1.60
CA GLY A 60 0.70 27.17 -0.31
C GLY A 60 0.07 28.24 0.59
N ASN A 61 -1.07 28.82 0.18
CA ASN A 61 -1.79 29.87 0.91
C ASN A 61 -2.77 29.33 1.96
N GLY A 62 -2.72 28.01 2.23
CA GLY A 62 -3.58 27.34 3.23
C GLY A 62 -2.89 27.19 4.58
N VAL A 63 -3.68 26.81 5.58
CA VAL A 63 -3.24 26.48 6.94
C VAL A 63 -2.32 25.25 6.94
N VAL A 64 -2.26 24.50 5.83
CA VAL A 64 -1.63 23.19 5.71
C VAL A 64 -0.69 23.13 4.51
N ASP A 65 0.53 22.64 4.69
CA ASP A 65 1.50 22.41 3.61
C ASP A 65 1.25 21.03 2.94
N ILE A 66 0.26 21.01 2.06
CA ILE A 66 -0.12 19.81 1.29
C ILE A 66 1.04 19.30 0.42
N GLY A 67 1.84 20.20 -0.16
CA GLY A 67 2.96 19.83 -1.01
C GLY A 67 4.03 19.02 -0.28
N SER A 68 4.37 19.41 0.94
CA SER A 68 5.33 18.66 1.77
C SER A 68 4.72 17.37 2.30
N ALA A 69 3.44 17.37 2.71
CA ALA A 69 2.75 16.16 3.15
C ALA A 69 2.64 15.12 2.01
N PHE A 70 2.34 15.58 0.79
CA PHE A 70 2.34 14.74 -0.40
C PHE A 70 3.71 14.07 -0.63
N ARG A 71 4.80 14.86 -0.64
CA ARG A 71 6.16 14.32 -0.82
C ARG A 71 6.53 13.33 0.29
N ARG A 72 6.15 13.61 1.55
CA ARG A 72 6.37 12.70 2.67
C ARG A 72 5.62 11.39 2.50
N SER A 73 4.32 11.42 2.19
CA SER A 73 3.53 10.21 1.93
C SER A 73 4.06 9.42 0.74
N LEU A 74 4.41 10.09 -0.36
CA LEU A 74 4.94 9.43 -1.56
C LEU A 74 6.28 8.75 -1.27
N SER A 75 7.22 9.46 -0.63
CA SER A 75 8.53 8.90 -0.31
C SER A 75 8.44 7.76 0.70
N LEU A 76 7.62 7.89 1.75
CA LEU A 76 7.38 6.82 2.71
C LEU A 76 6.74 5.60 2.03
N GLY A 77 5.69 5.80 1.25
CA GLY A 77 5.01 4.73 0.52
C GLY A 77 5.94 3.97 -0.43
N LEU A 78 6.81 4.66 -1.16
CA LEU A 78 7.80 4.04 -2.05
C LEU A 78 8.86 3.25 -1.26
N VAL A 79 9.36 3.78 -0.15
CA VAL A 79 10.33 3.06 0.70
C VAL A 79 9.68 1.83 1.32
N VAL A 80 8.47 1.95 1.87
CA VAL A 80 7.69 0.83 2.42
C VAL A 80 7.44 -0.23 1.33
N MET A 81 7.05 0.17 0.12
CA MET A 81 6.87 -0.73 -1.02
C MET A 81 8.12 -1.58 -1.27
N VAL A 82 9.28 -0.93 -1.42
CA VAL A 82 10.54 -1.63 -1.70
C VAL A 82 10.93 -2.56 -0.56
N LEU A 83 10.88 -2.08 0.68
CA LEU A 83 11.23 -2.88 1.85
C LEU A 83 10.25 -4.04 2.06
N THR A 84 8.96 -3.83 1.87
CA THR A 84 7.96 -4.91 1.95
C THR A 84 8.27 -6.00 0.92
N VAL A 85 8.59 -5.65 -0.31
CA VAL A 85 8.99 -6.60 -1.36
C VAL A 85 10.26 -7.35 -0.95
N VAL A 86 11.32 -6.63 -0.62
CA VAL A 86 12.63 -7.23 -0.31
C VAL A 86 12.54 -8.17 0.88
N ILE A 87 11.94 -7.69 1.97
CA ILE A 87 11.81 -8.48 3.21
C ILE A 87 10.89 -9.68 3.00
N SER A 88 9.73 -9.50 2.35
CA SER A 88 8.78 -10.60 2.13
C SER A 88 9.32 -11.68 1.21
N VAL A 89 10.02 -11.31 0.13
CA VAL A 89 10.66 -12.27 -0.79
C VAL A 89 11.78 -13.01 -0.06
N SER A 90 12.64 -12.29 0.66
CA SER A 90 13.75 -12.89 1.42
C SER A 90 13.26 -13.83 2.50
N ALA A 91 12.26 -13.40 3.27
CA ALA A 91 11.63 -14.22 4.30
C ALA A 91 10.91 -15.43 3.68
N GLY A 92 10.16 -15.26 2.60
CA GLY A 92 9.52 -16.34 1.88
C GLY A 92 10.51 -17.41 1.42
N LEU A 93 11.67 -17.02 0.91
CA LEU A 93 12.76 -17.95 0.54
C LEU A 93 13.36 -18.65 1.78
N ALA A 94 13.54 -17.93 2.88
CA ALA A 94 14.07 -18.49 4.14
C ALA A 94 13.11 -19.52 4.74
N PHE A 95 11.84 -19.21 4.79
CA PHE A 95 10.81 -20.07 5.37
C PHE A 95 10.53 -21.35 4.55
N ARG A 96 11.03 -21.47 3.33
CA ARG A 96 11.02 -22.76 2.59
C ARG A 96 11.87 -23.83 3.26
N LYS A 97 12.87 -23.42 4.04
CA LYS A 97 13.72 -24.31 4.82
C LYS A 97 13.22 -24.37 6.26
N ARG A 98 13.22 -25.57 6.83
CA ARG A 98 12.93 -25.73 8.26
C ARG A 98 14.09 -25.16 9.09
N PHE A 99 13.79 -24.22 9.97
CA PHE A 99 14.74 -23.69 10.94
C PHE A 99 14.04 -23.50 12.30
N TRP A 100 14.85 -23.50 13.36
CA TRP A 100 14.32 -23.31 14.72
C TRP A 100 13.71 -21.91 14.86
N GLY A 101 12.49 -21.83 15.45
CA GLY A 101 11.79 -20.56 15.62
C GLY A 101 10.98 -20.07 14.41
N ALA A 102 10.99 -20.77 13.25
CA ALA A 102 10.26 -20.37 12.06
C ALA A 102 8.76 -20.11 12.34
N ALA A 103 8.10 -21.04 13.04
CA ALA A 103 6.69 -20.88 13.38
C ALA A 103 6.45 -19.66 14.28
N LEU A 104 7.30 -19.47 15.31
CA LEU A 104 7.19 -18.32 16.22
C LEU A 104 7.32 -17.01 15.45
N LEU A 105 8.34 -16.85 14.62
CA LEU A 105 8.57 -15.64 13.82
C LEU A 105 7.40 -15.36 12.86
N PHE A 106 6.86 -16.42 12.24
CA PHE A 106 5.70 -16.28 11.37
C PHE A 106 4.48 -15.79 12.15
N TYR A 107 4.13 -16.42 13.27
CA TYR A 107 2.98 -16.02 14.08
C TYR A 107 3.16 -14.62 14.69
N VAL A 108 4.36 -14.24 15.12
CA VAL A 108 4.65 -12.89 15.61
C VAL A 108 4.43 -11.84 14.50
N ALA A 109 4.91 -12.12 13.28
CA ALA A 109 4.67 -11.22 12.16
C ALA A 109 3.17 -11.06 11.85
N ILE A 110 2.40 -12.17 11.82
CA ILE A 110 0.96 -12.17 11.56
C ILE A 110 0.17 -11.53 12.71
N ALA A 111 0.63 -11.68 13.95
CA ALA A 111 -0.03 -11.11 15.13
C ALA A 111 -0.21 -9.59 15.04
N SER A 112 0.69 -8.90 14.30
CA SER A 112 0.56 -7.46 14.07
C SER A 112 -0.70 -7.05 13.30
N LEU A 113 -1.38 -7.98 12.60
CA LEU A 113 -2.67 -7.75 11.96
C LEU A 113 -3.84 -7.78 12.94
N ILE A 114 -3.67 -8.45 14.08
CA ILE A 114 -4.72 -8.62 15.11
C ILE A 114 -4.74 -7.41 16.03
N VAL A 115 -3.57 -6.82 16.29
CA VAL A 115 -3.45 -5.65 17.17
C VAL A 115 -4.04 -4.42 16.48
N PRO A 116 -4.95 -3.67 17.13
CA PRO A 116 -5.48 -2.44 16.56
C PRO A 116 -4.37 -1.46 16.15
N SER A 117 -4.49 -0.88 14.95
CA SER A 117 -3.45 -0.01 14.36
C SER A 117 -3.03 1.14 15.27
N ILE A 118 -4.00 1.76 15.97
CA ILE A 118 -3.72 2.86 16.90
C ILE A 118 -2.91 2.40 18.13
N VAL A 119 -3.16 1.19 18.63
CA VAL A 119 -2.40 0.61 19.76
C VAL A 119 -0.96 0.32 19.35
N THR A 120 -0.76 -0.22 18.14
CA THR A 120 0.58 -0.43 17.58
C THR A 120 1.34 0.89 17.45
N SER A 121 0.68 1.92 16.93
CA SER A 121 1.25 3.27 16.79
C SER A 121 1.66 3.88 18.13
N LEU A 122 0.80 3.78 19.14
CA LEU A 122 1.10 4.24 20.50
C LEU A 122 2.25 3.47 21.13
N GLY A 123 2.28 2.13 20.93
CA GLY A 123 3.37 1.29 21.43
C GLY A 123 4.73 1.69 20.84
N ILE A 124 4.78 1.88 19.52
CA ILE A 124 6.00 2.35 18.82
C ILE A 124 6.39 3.75 19.31
N ALA A 125 5.44 4.67 19.45
CA ALA A 125 5.72 6.01 19.94
C ALA A 125 6.27 5.99 21.37
N LEU A 126 5.72 5.14 22.24
CA LEU A 126 6.18 4.97 23.61
C LEU A 126 7.61 4.37 23.65
N GLU A 127 7.88 3.35 22.84
CA GLU A 127 9.21 2.73 22.74
C GLU A 127 10.26 3.76 22.33
N PHE A 128 9.99 4.56 21.31
CA PHE A 128 10.91 5.61 20.87
C PHE A 128 11.09 6.68 21.93
N ARG A 129 10.04 7.10 22.63
CA ARG A 129 10.16 8.08 23.74
C ARG A 129 11.03 7.55 24.89
N VAL A 130 10.86 6.29 25.27
CA VAL A 130 11.71 5.66 26.29
C VAL A 130 13.16 5.58 25.81
N ALA A 131 13.38 5.16 24.55
CA ALA A 131 14.72 5.12 23.96
C ALA A 131 15.36 6.53 23.91
N ASP A 132 14.61 7.54 23.50
CA ASP A 132 15.06 8.94 23.46
C ASP A 132 15.45 9.45 24.85
N ASP A 133 14.65 9.15 25.88
CA ASP A 133 14.93 9.55 27.26
C ASP A 133 16.21 8.89 27.78
N VAL A 134 16.42 7.62 27.48
CA VAL A 134 17.66 6.90 27.83
C VAL A 134 18.85 7.49 27.10
N LEU A 135 18.76 7.71 25.79
CA LEU A 135 19.85 8.30 24.99
C LEU A 135 20.21 9.71 25.45
N HIS A 136 19.22 10.54 25.73
CA HIS A 136 19.43 11.90 26.23
C HIS A 136 20.15 11.91 27.59
N LYS A 137 19.75 11.01 28.52
CA LYS A 137 20.33 10.97 29.87
C LYS A 137 21.70 10.31 29.93
N THR A 138 22.01 9.37 29.02
CA THR A 138 23.20 8.52 29.18
C THR A 138 24.32 8.84 28.19
N LEU A 139 24.00 9.12 26.92
CA LEU A 139 24.99 9.14 25.84
C LEU A 139 25.07 10.49 25.11
N PHE A 140 23.92 11.14 24.87
CA PHE A 140 23.83 12.31 24.01
C PHE A 140 22.95 13.41 24.62
N PRO A 141 23.46 14.30 25.49
CA PRO A 141 22.65 15.35 26.13
C PRO A 141 21.91 16.30 25.19
N HIS A 142 22.34 16.37 23.92
CA HIS A 142 21.70 17.18 22.86
C HIS A 142 20.79 16.38 21.95
N TRP A 143 20.53 15.10 22.27
CA TRP A 143 19.62 14.26 21.51
C TRP A 143 18.18 14.75 21.67
N ASN A 144 17.51 15.01 20.57
CA ASN A 144 16.12 15.47 20.60
C ASN A 144 15.14 14.28 20.54
N THR A 145 15.11 13.59 19.40
CA THR A 145 14.23 12.43 19.21
C THR A 145 14.70 11.57 18.06
N GLY A 146 14.55 10.25 18.21
CA GLY A 146 14.68 9.28 17.12
C GLY A 146 13.38 9.08 16.34
N MET A 147 12.25 9.65 16.83
CA MET A 147 10.97 9.56 16.14
C MET A 147 10.99 10.36 14.84
N GLY A 148 10.56 9.74 13.77
CA GLY A 148 10.54 10.39 12.47
C GLY A 148 9.89 9.53 11.39
N LEU A 149 9.73 10.14 10.21
CA LEU A 149 9.07 9.51 9.07
C LEU A 149 9.72 8.18 8.65
N PHE A 150 11.06 8.13 8.59
CA PHE A 150 11.84 6.98 8.13
C PHE A 150 12.46 6.14 9.27
N THR A 151 12.05 6.38 10.49
CA THR A 151 12.43 5.61 11.68
C THR A 151 11.18 4.94 12.26
N SER A 152 10.58 5.51 13.29
CA SER A 152 9.35 5.01 13.92
C SER A 152 8.17 4.91 12.94
N GLY A 153 7.98 5.91 12.07
CA GLY A 153 6.95 5.89 11.03
C GLY A 153 7.13 4.73 10.05
N LEU A 154 8.34 4.55 9.54
CA LEU A 154 8.66 3.42 8.65
C LEU A 154 8.40 2.08 9.33
N GLY A 155 8.83 1.90 10.59
CA GLY A 155 8.55 0.68 11.37
C GLY A 155 7.06 0.42 11.55
N ALA A 156 6.29 1.45 11.85
CA ALA A 156 4.84 1.37 11.99
C ALA A 156 4.16 0.91 10.69
N HIS A 157 4.54 1.47 9.54
CA HIS A 157 3.99 1.07 8.25
C HIS A 157 4.42 -0.34 7.84
N LEU A 158 5.67 -0.73 8.06
CA LEU A 158 6.17 -2.07 7.78
C LEU A 158 5.46 -3.12 8.65
N SER A 159 5.15 -2.83 9.92
CA SER A 159 4.39 -3.74 10.78
C SER A 159 2.99 -4.05 10.23
N TRP A 160 2.45 -3.22 9.34
CA TRP A 160 1.18 -3.41 8.65
C TRP A 160 1.34 -4.15 7.32
N THR A 161 2.34 -3.80 6.53
CA THR A 161 2.50 -4.30 5.16
C THR A 161 3.21 -5.64 5.07
N LEU A 162 4.18 -5.91 5.94
CA LEU A 162 4.97 -7.15 5.94
C LEU A 162 4.13 -8.41 6.12
N PRO A 163 3.15 -8.50 7.03
CA PRO A 163 2.32 -9.70 7.17
C PRO A 163 1.62 -10.08 5.87
N PHE A 164 1.07 -9.12 5.14
CA PHE A 164 0.44 -9.38 3.83
C PHE A 164 1.46 -9.91 2.82
N GLY A 165 2.63 -9.28 2.75
CA GLY A 165 3.71 -9.73 1.87
C GLY A 165 4.17 -11.16 2.20
N LEU A 166 4.31 -11.49 3.48
CA LEU A 166 4.65 -12.83 3.95
C LEU A 166 3.57 -13.85 3.56
N LEU A 167 2.30 -13.58 3.82
CA LEU A 167 1.19 -14.47 3.47
C LEU A 167 1.15 -14.76 1.96
N ILE A 168 1.35 -13.73 1.13
CA ILE A 168 1.40 -13.89 -0.32
C ILE A 168 2.59 -14.78 -0.71
N MET A 169 3.78 -14.55 -0.16
CA MET A 169 4.95 -15.36 -0.48
C MET A 169 4.81 -16.81 -0.02
N PHE A 170 4.21 -17.04 1.15
CA PHE A 170 3.89 -18.41 1.60
C PHE A 170 2.95 -19.13 0.64
N ALA A 171 1.86 -18.47 0.23
CA ALA A 171 0.90 -19.05 -0.70
C ALA A 171 1.56 -19.44 -2.03
N ILE A 172 2.53 -18.66 -2.51
CA ILE A 172 3.24 -18.89 -3.75
C ILE A 172 4.23 -20.03 -3.61
N PHE A 173 5.07 -19.99 -2.57
CA PHE A 173 6.08 -21.03 -2.40
C PHE A 173 5.50 -22.39 -2.05
N ASN A 174 4.31 -22.46 -1.46
CA ASN A 174 3.58 -23.72 -1.27
C ASN A 174 3.13 -24.36 -2.60
N ARG A 175 3.03 -23.57 -3.68
CA ARG A 175 2.65 -24.05 -5.02
C ARG A 175 3.83 -24.12 -5.99
N PHE A 176 5.02 -23.69 -5.54
CA PHE A 176 6.21 -23.65 -6.38
C PHE A 176 6.80 -25.03 -6.53
N ASP A 177 7.02 -25.46 -7.77
CA ASP A 177 7.67 -26.74 -8.06
C ASP A 177 9.19 -26.63 -7.87
N ALA A 178 9.70 -27.29 -6.83
CA ALA A 178 11.12 -27.31 -6.49
C ALA A 178 11.99 -27.99 -7.57
N ARG A 179 11.40 -28.87 -8.39
CA ARG A 179 12.12 -29.58 -9.49
C ARG A 179 12.69 -28.61 -10.52
N LEU A 180 12.09 -27.43 -10.70
CA LEU A 180 12.62 -26.39 -11.57
C LEU A 180 13.97 -25.85 -11.09
N GLU A 181 14.15 -25.76 -9.79
CA GLU A 181 15.44 -25.35 -9.18
C GLU A 181 16.49 -26.47 -9.27
N GLU A 182 16.07 -27.72 -9.05
CA GLU A 182 16.93 -28.90 -9.16
C GLU A 182 17.45 -29.02 -10.59
N ALA A 183 16.56 -28.97 -11.58
CA ALA A 183 16.94 -29.00 -13.00
C ALA A 183 17.92 -27.87 -13.40
N ALA A 184 17.70 -26.65 -12.88
CA ALA A 184 18.64 -25.55 -13.15
C ALA A 184 20.02 -25.80 -12.54
N ARG A 185 20.08 -26.39 -11.34
CA ARG A 185 21.34 -26.76 -10.66
C ARG A 185 22.06 -27.90 -11.38
N ASP A 186 21.33 -28.88 -11.86
CA ASP A 186 21.89 -29.99 -12.66
C ASP A 186 22.55 -29.49 -13.96
N LEU A 187 22.02 -28.37 -14.51
CA LEU A 187 22.63 -27.66 -15.64
C LEU A 187 23.79 -26.72 -15.24
N GLY A 188 24.22 -26.76 -13.97
CA GLY A 188 25.35 -25.97 -13.46
C GLY A 188 25.00 -24.52 -13.05
N ALA A 189 23.73 -24.17 -12.89
CA ALA A 189 23.36 -22.83 -12.45
C ALA A 189 23.77 -22.58 -10.99
N THR A 190 24.40 -21.44 -10.72
CA THR A 190 24.67 -20.97 -9.36
C THR A 190 23.37 -20.59 -8.65
N PRO A 191 23.34 -20.54 -7.28
CA PRO A 191 22.14 -20.13 -6.55
C PRO A 191 21.55 -18.79 -6.99
N TRP A 192 22.40 -17.81 -7.32
CA TRP A 192 21.99 -16.51 -7.83
C TRP A 192 21.39 -16.60 -9.24
N GLN A 193 21.98 -17.40 -10.11
CA GLN A 193 21.43 -17.64 -11.47
C GLN A 193 20.08 -18.35 -11.38
N CYS A 194 19.95 -19.37 -10.52
CA CYS A 194 18.69 -20.03 -10.28
C CYS A 194 17.62 -19.06 -9.76
N PHE A 195 17.96 -18.22 -8.76
CA PHE A 195 17.04 -17.19 -8.29
C PHE A 195 16.63 -16.23 -9.40
N ARG A 196 17.59 -15.64 -10.11
CA ARG A 196 17.33 -14.58 -11.09
C ARG A 196 16.60 -15.08 -12.36
N HIS A 197 16.91 -16.29 -12.83
CA HIS A 197 16.42 -16.77 -14.12
C HIS A 197 15.28 -17.81 -14.00
N VAL A 198 15.11 -18.43 -12.83
CA VAL A 198 14.04 -19.44 -12.59
C VAL A 198 13.03 -18.93 -11.58
N ILE A 199 13.47 -18.67 -10.35
CA ILE A 199 12.53 -18.33 -9.26
C ILE A 199 11.87 -16.96 -9.49
N LEU A 200 12.68 -15.92 -9.60
CA LEU A 200 12.20 -14.53 -9.71
C LEU A 200 11.23 -14.32 -10.87
N PRO A 201 11.48 -14.81 -12.09
CA PRO A 201 10.51 -14.69 -13.16
C PRO A 201 9.17 -15.36 -12.84
N ILE A 202 9.16 -16.50 -12.16
CA ILE A 202 7.93 -17.23 -11.80
C ILE A 202 7.11 -16.46 -10.76
N ILE A 203 7.77 -15.91 -9.74
CA ILE A 203 7.09 -15.19 -8.66
C ILE A 203 6.84 -13.71 -8.97
N LEU A 204 7.41 -13.17 -10.06
CA LEU A 204 7.40 -11.74 -10.36
C LEU A 204 6.00 -11.09 -10.38
N PRO A 205 4.94 -11.70 -10.93
CA PRO A 205 3.60 -11.12 -10.85
C PRO A 205 3.13 -10.89 -9.43
N SER A 206 3.50 -11.79 -8.54
CA SER A 206 3.14 -11.70 -7.12
C SER A 206 4.02 -10.74 -6.35
N VAL A 207 5.28 -10.61 -6.75
CA VAL A 207 6.20 -9.57 -6.23
C VAL A 207 5.65 -8.17 -6.56
N ILE A 208 5.10 -7.96 -7.76
CA ILE A 208 4.41 -6.72 -8.12
C ILE A 208 3.18 -6.52 -7.23
N GLY A 209 2.40 -7.58 -6.98
CA GLY A 209 1.26 -7.54 -6.06
C GLY A 209 1.66 -7.15 -4.64
N ILE A 210 2.75 -7.72 -4.11
CA ILE A 210 3.30 -7.35 -2.79
C ILE A 210 3.70 -5.87 -2.78
N GLY A 211 4.37 -5.40 -3.84
CA GLY A 211 4.73 -3.99 -3.98
C GLY A 211 3.50 -3.08 -3.99
N LEU A 212 2.47 -3.46 -4.74
CA LEU A 212 1.21 -2.73 -4.79
C LEU A 212 0.57 -2.63 -3.40
N PHE A 213 0.46 -3.75 -2.67
CA PHE A 213 -0.05 -3.75 -1.29
C PHE A 213 0.83 -2.90 -0.37
N GLY A 214 2.15 -3.04 -0.45
CA GLY A 214 3.09 -2.25 0.34
C GLY A 214 2.90 -0.75 0.15
N PHE A 215 2.74 -0.31 -1.10
CA PHE A 215 2.49 1.10 -1.41
C PHE A 215 1.10 1.55 -0.96
N THR A 216 0.04 0.88 -1.40
CA THR A 216 -1.35 1.35 -1.16
C THR A 216 -1.71 1.35 0.31
N LEU A 217 -1.32 0.30 1.05
CA LEU A 217 -1.55 0.24 2.49
C LEU A 217 -0.76 1.32 3.27
N SER A 218 0.44 1.67 2.80
CA SER A 218 1.22 2.74 3.41
C SER A 218 0.73 4.13 3.00
N TRP A 219 0.31 4.30 1.76
CA TRP A 219 -0.16 5.57 1.21
C TRP A 219 -1.39 6.10 1.94
N ASP A 220 -2.30 5.21 2.33
CA ASP A 220 -3.60 5.53 2.91
C ASP A 220 -3.65 5.31 4.44
N GLU A 221 -2.48 5.02 5.06
CA GLU A 221 -2.40 4.68 6.48
C GLU A 221 -2.45 5.91 7.37
N LEU A 222 -3.55 6.05 8.08
CA LEU A 222 -3.81 7.13 9.02
C LEU A 222 -3.47 6.75 10.47
N ALA A 223 -4.00 5.60 10.93
CA ALA A 223 -3.98 5.25 12.35
C ALA A 223 -2.57 4.98 12.87
N ARG A 224 -1.74 4.28 12.08
CA ARG A 224 -0.34 4.01 12.44
C ARG A 224 0.54 5.24 12.29
N SER A 225 0.21 6.12 11.35
CA SER A 225 0.89 7.40 11.20
C SER A 225 0.65 8.33 12.38
N SER A 226 -0.55 8.33 12.95
CA SER A 226 -1.03 9.36 13.87
C SER A 226 -0.17 9.58 15.12
N GLN A 227 0.55 8.55 15.58
CA GLN A 227 1.39 8.63 16.78
C GLN A 227 2.87 8.35 16.51
N ALA A 228 3.19 7.71 15.39
CA ALA A 228 4.53 7.16 15.16
C ALA A 228 5.43 7.99 14.23
N ILE A 229 4.91 8.96 13.47
CA ILE A 229 5.72 9.66 12.46
C ILE A 229 6.48 10.90 12.98
N GLY A 230 6.40 11.18 14.27
CA GLY A 230 7.08 12.33 14.87
C GLY A 230 6.38 13.66 14.55
N PRO A 231 7.13 14.78 14.40
CA PRO A 231 6.56 16.12 14.30
C PRO A 231 6.06 16.51 12.90
N VAL A 232 5.89 15.55 12.01
CA VAL A 232 5.46 15.80 10.63
C VAL A 232 4.16 15.08 10.32
N ASN A 233 3.42 15.55 9.32
CA ASN A 233 2.19 14.90 8.88
C ASN A 233 2.34 14.24 7.51
N THR A 234 1.68 13.08 7.34
CA THR A 234 1.41 12.47 6.05
C THR A 234 0.16 13.06 5.43
N LEU A 235 -0.09 12.77 4.16
CA LEU A 235 -1.25 13.29 3.44
C LEU A 235 -2.60 12.88 4.06
N PRO A 236 -2.81 11.62 4.51
CA PRO A 236 -4.01 11.23 5.25
C PRO A 236 -4.20 11.99 6.57
N LEU A 237 -3.11 12.29 7.30
CA LEU A 237 -3.19 13.08 8.52
C LEU A 237 -3.58 14.53 8.26
N GLU A 238 -3.08 15.13 7.17
CA GLU A 238 -3.49 16.47 6.75
C GLU A 238 -4.97 16.49 6.35
N LEU A 239 -5.44 15.47 5.63
CA LEU A 239 -6.86 15.34 5.30
C LEU A 239 -7.72 15.25 6.57
N GLN A 240 -7.30 14.44 7.56
CA GLN A 240 -7.98 14.35 8.85
C GLN A 240 -8.01 15.72 9.56
N GLY A 241 -6.86 16.43 9.59
CA GLY A 241 -6.79 17.78 10.16
C GLY A 241 -7.77 18.74 9.49
N LEU A 242 -7.86 18.73 8.16
CA LEU A 242 -8.81 19.56 7.43
C LEU A 242 -10.27 19.21 7.74
N THR A 243 -10.61 17.93 7.92
CA THR A 243 -11.99 17.53 8.24
C THR A 243 -12.48 18.06 9.59
N THR A 244 -11.55 18.34 10.50
CA THR A 244 -11.87 18.85 11.85
C THR A 244 -11.81 20.37 11.95
N THR A 245 -11.10 21.05 11.06
CA THR A 245 -10.80 22.49 11.17
C THR A 245 -11.39 23.34 10.05
N VAL A 246 -11.63 22.76 8.87
CA VAL A 246 -11.99 23.47 7.65
C VAL A 246 -13.31 22.98 7.10
N THR A 247 -14.19 23.93 6.74
CA THR A 247 -15.52 23.66 6.16
C THR A 247 -15.60 24.04 4.67
N ASN A 248 -14.49 23.90 3.95
CA ASN A 248 -14.39 24.24 2.53
C ASN A 248 -14.27 23.00 1.65
N PRO A 249 -14.62 23.06 0.34
CA PRO A 249 -14.43 21.97 -0.61
C PRO A 249 -12.97 21.52 -0.85
N ASP A 250 -11.97 22.19 -0.26
CA ASP A 250 -10.55 21.74 -0.23
C ASP A 250 -10.42 20.26 0.18
N ILE A 251 -11.26 19.82 1.13
CA ILE A 251 -11.31 18.42 1.63
C ILE A 251 -11.63 17.46 0.49
N TYR A 252 -12.59 17.79 -0.35
CA TYR A 252 -12.99 16.95 -1.50
C TYR A 252 -11.92 16.90 -2.58
N ALA A 253 -11.28 18.05 -2.86
CA ALA A 253 -10.19 18.11 -3.81
C ALA A 253 -8.98 17.26 -3.34
N LEU A 254 -8.64 17.32 -2.04
CA LEU A 254 -7.57 16.52 -1.45
C LEU A 254 -7.91 15.02 -1.46
N GLY A 255 -9.11 14.64 -1.02
CA GLY A 255 -9.57 13.24 -1.04
C GLY A 255 -9.61 12.67 -2.47
N THR A 256 -10.06 13.44 -3.44
CA THR A 256 -10.06 13.09 -4.86
C THR A 256 -8.63 12.88 -5.38
N MET A 257 -7.70 13.76 -5.02
CA MET A 257 -6.29 13.65 -5.41
C MET A 257 -5.63 12.38 -4.83
N ILE A 258 -5.84 12.10 -3.55
CA ILE A 258 -5.33 10.88 -2.89
C ILE A 258 -5.85 9.64 -3.61
N SER A 259 -7.16 9.58 -3.87
CA SER A 259 -7.80 8.47 -4.57
C SER A 259 -7.29 8.31 -6.00
N ALA A 260 -7.14 9.41 -6.74
CA ALA A 260 -6.65 9.39 -8.11
C ALA A 260 -5.23 8.81 -8.20
N ILE A 261 -4.34 9.16 -7.27
CA ILE A 261 -2.98 8.60 -7.20
C ILE A 261 -3.03 7.10 -6.92
N SER A 262 -3.86 6.65 -5.99
CA SER A 262 -4.05 5.22 -5.73
C SER A 262 -4.50 4.48 -6.99
N PHE A 263 -5.47 5.00 -7.75
CA PHE A 263 -5.90 4.40 -9.02
C PHE A 263 -4.81 4.37 -10.09
N VAL A 264 -3.99 5.41 -10.18
CA VAL A 264 -2.84 5.45 -11.11
C VAL A 264 -1.84 4.36 -10.75
N VAL A 265 -1.48 4.22 -9.48
CA VAL A 265 -0.52 3.19 -9.02
C VAL A 265 -1.08 1.79 -9.28
N ILE A 266 -2.36 1.54 -8.97
CA ILE A 266 -3.03 0.27 -9.25
C ILE A 266 -3.02 -0.01 -10.76
N GLY A 267 -3.36 0.98 -11.58
CA GLY A 267 -3.38 0.86 -13.04
C GLY A 267 -2.02 0.52 -13.62
N ILE A 268 -0.95 1.15 -13.13
CA ILE A 268 0.44 0.84 -13.50
C ILE A 268 0.79 -0.60 -13.12
N ALA A 269 0.52 -1.01 -11.88
CA ALA A 269 0.82 -2.36 -11.39
C ALA A 269 0.09 -3.44 -12.19
N LEU A 270 -1.21 -3.27 -12.45
CA LEU A 270 -2.00 -4.19 -13.27
C LEU A 270 -1.48 -4.25 -14.70
N SER A 271 -1.15 -3.11 -15.30
CA SER A 271 -0.58 -3.04 -16.65
C SER A 271 0.74 -3.81 -16.74
N LEU A 272 1.62 -3.64 -15.76
CA LEU A 272 2.87 -4.39 -15.67
C LEU A 272 2.63 -5.92 -15.59
N ILE A 273 1.69 -6.36 -14.76
CA ILE A 273 1.33 -7.77 -14.64
C ILE A 273 0.85 -8.32 -15.99
N VAL A 274 -0.07 -7.62 -16.67
CA VAL A 274 -0.61 -8.04 -17.97
C VAL A 274 0.50 -8.10 -19.04
N ILE A 275 1.38 -7.12 -19.08
CA ILE A 275 2.52 -7.07 -20.03
C ILE A 275 3.45 -8.27 -19.79
N LEU A 276 3.77 -8.55 -18.53
CA LEU A 276 4.64 -9.68 -18.17
C LEU A 276 3.99 -11.03 -18.54
N GLN A 277 2.70 -11.20 -18.29
CA GLN A 277 1.96 -12.41 -18.66
C GLN A 277 1.92 -12.60 -20.17
N LYS A 278 1.64 -11.55 -20.96
CA LYS A 278 1.65 -11.60 -22.43
C LYS A 278 3.03 -11.94 -23.00
N ARG A 279 4.10 -11.38 -22.42
CA ARG A 279 5.48 -11.72 -22.85
C ARG A 279 5.79 -13.21 -22.62
N ARG A 280 5.34 -13.78 -21.51
CA ARG A 280 5.54 -15.20 -21.20
C ARG A 280 4.77 -16.12 -22.14
N SER A 281 3.50 -15.81 -22.42
CA SER A 281 2.69 -16.62 -23.35
C SER A 281 3.28 -16.64 -24.76
N ARG A 282 3.91 -15.55 -25.21
CA ARG A 282 4.62 -15.49 -26.51
C ARG A 282 5.88 -16.37 -26.52
N LEU A 283 6.72 -16.26 -25.48
CA LEU A 283 7.93 -17.08 -25.37
C LEU A 283 7.62 -18.58 -25.28
N GLY A 284 6.56 -19.00 -24.59
CA GLY A 284 6.11 -20.38 -24.53
C GLY A 284 5.52 -20.88 -25.87
N SER A 285 4.87 -20.01 -26.65
CA SER A 285 4.36 -20.32 -27.99
C SER A 285 5.46 -20.50 -29.04
N ASP A 286 6.55 -19.73 -28.93
CA ASP A 286 7.67 -19.80 -29.89
C ASP A 286 8.58 -20.99 -29.60
N ALA A 287 8.69 -21.43 -28.35
CA ALA A 287 9.43 -22.65 -27.99
C ALA A 287 8.77 -23.94 -28.53
N GLY A 288 7.47 -23.93 -28.81
CA GLY A 288 6.74 -25.05 -29.41
C GLY A 288 6.74 -25.08 -30.95
N LYS A 289 7.28 -24.05 -31.62
CA LYS A 289 7.29 -23.95 -33.08
C LYS A 289 8.63 -24.32 -33.71
N GLY A 290 9.59 -24.75 -32.90
CA GLY A 290 10.95 -25.06 -33.31
C GLY A 290 11.26 -26.55 -33.37
N VAL A 291 10.30 -27.44 -33.79
CA VAL A 291 10.56 -28.85 -34.13
C VAL A 291 9.95 -29.13 -35.49
#